data_7063101c3c1743ef98e953878528e1d6
#
_entry.id   7063101c3c1743ef98e953878528e1d6
#
_cell.length_a   1.000
_cell.length_b   1.000
_cell.length_c   1.000
_cell.angle_alpha   90.00
_cell.angle_beta   90.00
_cell.angle_gamma   90.00
#
_symmetry.space_group_name_H-M   'P 1'
#
loop_
_entity.id
_entity.type
_entity.pdbx_description
1 polymer ?
#
loop_
_entity_poly.entity_id
_entity_poly.type
_entity_poly.pdbx_seq_one_letter_code
_entity_poly.pdbx_strand_id
1 'polypeptide(L)'
;ILVSSVDQSKASRRVRSACDQGINYFDVAPTYGDAEERLGPALEGIRNQVFLACKTTERSKKGVEQELHRSLKRLRTSHFDLYQLHAMTTQEDLEEVTKPDGALDAFIAARDQGLIRYIGFSAHSAEIAEQLMDQFDFDSVLFPINWVNYFQENFGPGVVKKAEEKGVGRLALKAMARSKWAEGADRSQFPKCWYTPVENE
;
A
#
# COMPACT_ATOMS: atom_id res chain seq x y z
N ILE A 1 9.99 0.44 -2.23
CA ILE A 1 10.79 0.89 -3.39
C ILE A 1 12.08 1.59 -2.95
N LEU A 2 12.07 2.52 -1.96
CA LEU A 2 13.27 3.26 -1.55
C LEU A 2 14.40 2.36 -1.00
N VAL A 3 14.07 1.24 -0.42
CA VAL A 3 15.04 0.29 0.16
C VAL A 3 15.31 -0.92 -0.72
N SER A 4 14.52 -1.14 -1.76
CA SER A 4 14.71 -2.25 -2.71
C SER A 4 15.94 -2.02 -3.60
N SER A 5 16.63 -3.12 -3.94
CA SER A 5 17.80 -3.13 -4.83
C SER A 5 18.96 -2.25 -4.37
N VAL A 6 19.16 -2.17 -3.06
CA VAL A 6 20.33 -1.52 -2.43
C VAL A 6 20.90 -2.44 -1.35
N ASP A 7 22.15 -2.23 -0.96
CA ASP A 7 22.74 -2.96 0.18
C ASP A 7 22.02 -2.62 1.50
N GLN A 8 22.14 -3.52 2.49
CA GLN A 8 21.45 -3.37 3.78
C GLN A 8 21.87 -2.10 4.52
N SER A 9 23.14 -1.72 4.47
CA SER A 9 23.65 -0.51 5.13
C SER A 9 22.96 0.74 4.57
N LYS A 10 22.83 0.83 3.26
CA LYS A 10 22.15 1.94 2.59
C LYS A 10 20.65 1.95 2.88
N ALA A 11 20.00 0.77 2.90
CA ALA A 11 18.59 0.65 3.28
C ALA A 11 18.37 1.15 4.71
N SER A 12 19.18 0.68 5.66
CA SER A 12 19.09 1.09 7.07
C SER A 12 19.33 2.59 7.26
N ARG A 13 20.32 3.17 6.59
CA ARG A 13 20.56 4.64 6.64
C ARG A 13 19.35 5.43 6.12
N ARG A 14 18.73 4.99 5.02
CA ARG A 14 17.53 5.65 4.46
C ARG A 14 16.35 5.62 5.42
N VAL A 15 16.11 4.47 6.06
CA VAL A 15 15.03 4.31 7.04
C VAL A 15 15.29 5.22 8.26
N ARG A 16 16.50 5.21 8.80
CA ARG A 16 16.87 6.08 9.94
C ARG A 16 16.72 7.55 9.59
N SER A 17 17.26 7.99 8.45
CA SER A 17 17.10 9.39 8.00
C SER A 17 15.65 9.79 7.83
N ALA A 18 14.78 8.91 7.36
CA ALA A 18 13.35 9.17 7.29
C ALA A 18 12.72 9.35 8.68
N CYS A 19 13.05 8.46 9.62
CA CYS A 19 12.56 8.57 11.00
C CYS A 19 13.06 9.83 11.69
N ASP A 20 14.34 10.19 11.51
CA ASP A 20 14.94 11.41 12.07
C ASP A 20 14.25 12.70 11.57
N GLN A 21 13.63 12.62 10.39
CA GLN A 21 12.82 13.70 9.80
C GLN A 21 11.32 13.61 10.16
N GLY A 22 10.94 12.71 11.08
CA GLY A 22 9.57 12.56 11.57
C GLY A 22 8.68 11.66 10.73
N ILE A 23 9.21 10.96 9.70
CA ILE A 23 8.44 9.98 8.94
C ILE A 23 8.30 8.71 9.79
N ASN A 24 7.07 8.35 10.10
CA ASN A 24 6.74 7.18 10.91
C ASN A 24 5.81 6.18 10.22
N TYR A 25 5.40 6.42 8.98
CA TYR A 25 4.57 5.51 8.19
C TYR A 25 5.42 4.85 7.10
N PHE A 26 5.56 3.53 7.16
CA PHE A 26 6.28 2.71 6.19
C PHE A 26 5.32 1.76 5.50
N ASP A 27 5.31 1.79 4.18
CA ASP A 27 4.46 0.98 3.33
C ASP A 27 5.30 0.10 2.41
N VAL A 28 5.04 -1.21 2.42
CA VAL A 28 5.78 -2.22 1.68
C VAL A 28 4.82 -3.25 1.07
N ALA A 29 5.30 -4.04 0.11
CA ALA A 29 4.57 -5.17 -0.45
C ALA A 29 5.53 -6.26 -0.92
N PRO A 30 5.09 -7.54 -0.96
CA PRO A 30 5.87 -8.64 -1.52
C PRO A 30 6.32 -8.42 -2.96
N THR A 31 5.54 -7.67 -3.73
CA THR A 31 5.82 -7.33 -5.13
C THR A 31 6.89 -6.23 -5.33
N TYR A 32 7.43 -5.66 -4.25
CA TYR A 32 8.44 -4.59 -4.32
C TYR A 32 9.89 -5.11 -4.31
N GLY A 33 10.14 -6.23 -4.97
CA GLY A 33 11.46 -6.87 -5.04
C GLY A 33 11.91 -7.37 -3.66
N ASP A 34 13.11 -7.01 -3.23
CA ASP A 34 13.69 -7.37 -1.93
C ASP A 34 13.37 -6.36 -0.81
N ALA A 35 12.35 -5.51 -0.99
CA ALA A 35 12.04 -4.43 -0.05
C ALA A 35 11.69 -4.94 1.36
N GLU A 36 10.99 -6.07 1.48
CA GLU A 36 10.64 -6.65 2.78
C GLU A 36 11.89 -7.11 3.55
N GLU A 37 12.80 -7.82 2.88
CA GLU A 37 14.05 -8.32 3.45
C GLU A 37 15.01 -7.19 3.85
N ARG A 38 14.91 -6.03 3.18
CA ARG A 38 15.72 -4.83 3.50
C ARG A 38 15.09 -4.00 4.62
N LEU A 39 13.77 -3.86 4.60
CA LEU A 39 13.05 -3.04 5.58
C LEU A 39 13.04 -3.70 6.96
N GLY A 40 12.83 -5.02 7.04
CA GLY A 40 12.79 -5.74 8.31
C GLY A 40 13.99 -5.44 9.21
N PRO A 41 15.24 -5.74 8.79
CA PRO A 41 16.42 -5.41 9.57
C PRO A 41 16.61 -3.91 9.83
N ALA A 42 16.15 -3.05 8.91
CA ALA A 42 16.28 -1.62 9.07
C ALA A 42 15.37 -1.04 10.16
N LEU A 43 14.27 -1.74 10.49
CA LEU A 43 13.31 -1.36 11.55
C LEU A 43 13.69 -1.95 12.92
N GLU A 44 14.72 -2.78 13.03
CA GLU A 44 15.13 -3.33 14.33
C GLU A 44 15.44 -2.20 15.34
N GLY A 45 14.86 -2.33 16.54
CA GLY A 45 14.98 -1.35 17.62
C GLY A 45 14.08 -0.12 17.50
N ILE A 46 13.38 0.06 16.36
CA ILE A 46 12.44 1.16 16.17
C ILE A 46 11.04 0.71 15.68
N ARG A 47 10.81 -0.61 15.53
CA ARG A 47 9.53 -1.14 15.03
C ARG A 47 8.30 -0.58 15.76
N ASN A 48 8.38 -0.40 17.07
CA ASN A 48 7.27 0.12 17.89
C ASN A 48 7.10 1.65 17.80
N GLN A 49 7.97 2.34 17.10
CA GLN A 49 7.89 3.79 16.89
C GLN A 49 7.29 4.13 15.52
N VAL A 50 7.03 3.12 14.70
CA VAL A 50 6.55 3.31 13.33
C VAL A 50 5.24 2.57 13.09
N PHE A 51 4.45 3.09 12.18
CA PHE A 51 3.28 2.45 11.60
C PHE A 51 3.71 1.67 10.36
N LEU A 52 3.60 0.34 10.40
CA LEU A 52 4.03 -0.53 9.31
C LEU A 52 2.82 -1.08 8.56
N ALA A 53 2.71 -0.70 7.29
CA ALA A 53 1.72 -1.20 6.36
C ALA A 53 2.34 -2.22 5.40
N CYS A 54 1.64 -3.33 5.16
CA CYS A 54 1.99 -4.32 4.15
C CYS A 54 0.77 -4.65 3.28
N LYS A 55 0.99 -5.39 2.18
CA LYS A 55 -0.05 -5.71 1.20
C LYS A 55 0.04 -7.17 0.76
N THR A 56 -1.04 -7.63 0.13
CA THR A 56 -1.07 -8.92 -0.57
C THR A 56 -1.77 -8.81 -1.91
N THR A 57 -1.27 -9.52 -2.91
CA THR A 57 -1.95 -9.71 -4.19
C THR A 57 -2.77 -11.00 -4.24
N GLU A 58 -2.71 -11.79 -3.18
CA GLU A 58 -3.52 -13.00 -3.06
C GLU A 58 -4.99 -12.66 -2.86
N ARG A 59 -5.87 -13.46 -3.47
CA ARG A 59 -7.32 -13.25 -3.42
C ARG A 59 -8.05 -14.34 -2.63
N SER A 60 -7.43 -15.50 -2.43
CA SER A 60 -7.97 -16.60 -1.63
C SER A 60 -7.51 -16.51 -0.16
N LYS A 61 -8.32 -17.00 0.76
CA LYS A 61 -8.01 -17.09 2.18
C LYS A 61 -6.66 -17.76 2.42
N LYS A 62 -6.45 -18.95 1.85
CA LYS A 62 -5.20 -19.72 2.01
C LYS A 62 -3.97 -18.96 1.47
N GLY A 63 -4.10 -18.32 0.31
CA GLY A 63 -3.02 -17.53 -0.28
C GLY A 63 -2.62 -16.37 0.62
N VAL A 64 -3.60 -15.62 1.12
CA VAL A 64 -3.37 -14.50 2.05
C VAL A 64 -2.70 -14.96 3.33
N GLU A 65 -3.16 -16.04 3.96
CA GLU A 65 -2.55 -16.58 5.19
C GLU A 65 -1.07 -16.92 4.98
N GLN A 66 -0.75 -17.59 3.88
CA GLN A 66 0.62 -17.96 3.54
C GLN A 66 1.50 -16.73 3.27
N GLU A 67 0.99 -15.75 2.52
CA GLU A 67 1.72 -14.54 2.20
C GLU A 67 1.92 -13.66 3.42
N LEU A 68 0.91 -13.49 4.26
CA LEU A 68 0.98 -12.76 5.52
C LEU A 68 2.10 -13.29 6.42
N HIS A 69 2.11 -14.59 6.68
CA HIS A 69 3.16 -15.20 7.51
C HIS A 69 4.56 -15.07 6.90
N ARG A 70 4.69 -15.19 5.57
CA ARG A 70 5.95 -14.96 4.87
C ARG A 70 6.43 -13.52 5.04
N SER A 71 5.54 -12.55 4.89
CA SER A 71 5.84 -11.12 5.03
C SER A 71 6.20 -10.74 6.47
N LEU A 72 5.48 -11.26 7.47
CA LEU A 72 5.83 -11.09 8.88
C LEU A 72 7.26 -11.58 9.20
N LYS A 73 7.61 -12.75 8.65
CA LYS A 73 8.96 -13.31 8.81
C LYS A 73 10.04 -12.44 8.15
N ARG A 74 9.84 -11.99 6.90
CA ARG A 74 10.79 -11.14 6.17
C ARG A 74 10.98 -9.79 6.84
N LEU A 75 9.90 -9.21 7.32
CA LEU A 75 9.88 -7.91 8.00
C LEU A 75 10.26 -7.99 9.48
N ARG A 76 10.54 -9.20 10.01
CA ARG A 76 10.97 -9.45 11.40
C ARG A 76 10.03 -8.81 12.43
N THR A 77 8.74 -8.93 12.21
CA THR A 77 7.70 -8.36 13.07
C THR A 77 6.63 -9.39 13.42
N SER A 78 5.97 -9.22 14.55
CA SER A 78 4.85 -10.07 14.98
C SER A 78 3.51 -9.63 14.41
N HIS A 79 3.41 -8.38 13.92
CA HIS A 79 2.15 -7.85 13.40
C HIS A 79 2.40 -6.70 12.40
N PHE A 80 1.38 -6.43 11.58
CA PHE A 80 1.25 -5.20 10.82
C PHE A 80 0.25 -4.24 11.46
N ASP A 81 0.51 -2.95 11.37
CA ASP A 81 -0.48 -1.95 11.76
C ASP A 81 -1.60 -1.88 10.72
N LEU A 82 -1.28 -2.00 9.42
CA LEU A 82 -2.25 -2.05 8.34
C LEU A 82 -1.89 -3.17 7.35
N TYR A 83 -2.88 -4.00 7.01
CA TYR A 83 -2.72 -4.97 5.93
C TYR A 83 -3.74 -4.71 4.82
N GLN A 84 -3.30 -4.72 3.56
CA GLN A 84 -4.07 -4.19 2.45
C GLN A 84 -4.22 -5.20 1.31
N LEU A 85 -5.43 -5.29 0.73
CA LEU A 85 -5.60 -5.88 -0.60
C LEU A 85 -4.86 -5.00 -1.61
N HIS A 86 -3.97 -5.58 -2.42
CA HIS A 86 -3.11 -4.83 -3.33
C HIS A 86 -3.69 -4.77 -4.73
N ALA A 87 -3.78 -3.54 -5.28
CA ALA A 87 -4.10 -3.27 -6.67
C ALA A 87 -5.45 -3.86 -7.12
N MET A 88 -6.50 -3.61 -6.36
CA MET A 88 -7.87 -3.96 -6.73
C MET A 88 -8.30 -3.17 -7.98
N THR A 89 -8.57 -3.87 -9.09
CA THR A 89 -8.79 -3.22 -10.39
C THR A 89 -9.95 -3.78 -11.20
N THR A 90 -10.36 -5.01 -10.94
CA THR A 90 -11.38 -5.71 -11.74
C THR A 90 -12.55 -6.19 -10.91
N GLN A 91 -13.68 -6.46 -11.58
CA GLN A 91 -14.85 -7.06 -10.95
C GLN A 91 -14.53 -8.46 -10.42
N GLU A 92 -13.70 -9.21 -11.13
CA GLU A 92 -13.25 -10.54 -10.70
C GLU A 92 -12.45 -10.46 -9.40
N ASP A 93 -11.54 -9.49 -9.26
CA ASP A 93 -10.82 -9.23 -8.00
C ASP A 93 -11.80 -9.01 -6.85
N LEU A 94 -12.84 -8.18 -7.07
CA LEU A 94 -13.85 -7.88 -6.07
C LEU A 94 -14.59 -9.14 -5.62
N GLU A 95 -15.08 -9.93 -6.59
CA GLU A 95 -15.82 -11.17 -6.33
C GLU A 95 -14.96 -12.19 -5.58
N GLU A 96 -13.71 -12.37 -5.99
CA GLU A 96 -12.79 -13.31 -5.37
C GLU A 96 -12.45 -12.97 -3.93
N VAL A 97 -12.26 -11.67 -3.58
CA VAL A 97 -11.91 -11.29 -2.21
C VAL A 97 -13.09 -11.30 -1.25
N THR A 98 -14.32 -11.11 -1.77
CA THR A 98 -15.54 -11.00 -0.95
C THR A 98 -16.33 -12.32 -0.81
N LYS A 99 -16.08 -13.31 -1.66
CA LYS A 99 -16.73 -14.62 -1.56
C LYS A 99 -16.32 -15.40 -0.30
N PRO A 100 -17.09 -16.42 0.13
CA PRO A 100 -16.66 -17.33 1.18
C PRO A 100 -15.29 -17.94 0.88
N ASP A 101 -14.42 -18.02 1.90
CA ASP A 101 -13.00 -18.41 1.77
C ASP A 101 -12.17 -17.49 0.84
N GLY A 102 -12.63 -16.27 0.60
CA GLY A 102 -11.91 -15.20 -0.03
C GLY A 102 -10.90 -14.51 0.90
N ALA A 103 -10.21 -13.51 0.36
CA ALA A 103 -9.16 -12.82 1.09
C ALA A 103 -9.66 -12.11 2.36
N LEU A 104 -10.88 -11.55 2.36
CA LEU A 104 -11.43 -10.84 3.51
C LEU A 104 -11.63 -11.75 4.73
N ASP A 105 -11.98 -13.02 4.54
CA ASP A 105 -12.07 -13.99 5.64
C ASP A 105 -10.71 -14.20 6.33
N ALA A 106 -9.61 -14.20 5.55
CA ALA A 106 -8.26 -14.28 6.12
C ALA A 106 -7.88 -12.99 6.87
N PHE A 107 -8.28 -11.82 6.35
CA PHE A 107 -7.99 -10.55 7.00
C PHE A 107 -8.71 -10.44 8.34
N ILE A 108 -9.99 -10.82 8.39
CA ILE A 108 -10.77 -10.85 9.64
C ILE A 108 -10.11 -11.79 10.65
N ALA A 109 -9.79 -13.02 10.24
CA ALA A 109 -9.12 -14.00 11.09
C ALA A 109 -7.75 -13.50 11.58
N ALA A 110 -6.96 -12.85 10.71
CA ALA A 110 -5.67 -12.28 11.08
C ALA A 110 -5.80 -11.12 12.08
N ARG A 111 -6.82 -10.28 11.95
CA ARG A 111 -7.13 -9.21 12.90
C ARG A 111 -7.52 -9.79 14.27
N ASP A 112 -8.37 -10.79 14.30
CA ASP A 112 -8.80 -11.46 15.54
C ASP A 112 -7.64 -12.14 16.27
N GLN A 113 -6.63 -12.62 15.52
CA GLN A 113 -5.38 -13.19 16.06
C GLN A 113 -4.33 -12.12 16.45
N GLY A 114 -4.60 -10.83 16.19
CA GLY A 114 -3.66 -9.75 16.47
C GLY A 114 -2.45 -9.67 15.52
N LEU A 115 -2.49 -10.39 14.39
CA LEU A 115 -1.45 -10.32 13.35
C LEU A 115 -1.54 -9.05 12.51
N ILE A 116 -2.70 -8.45 12.44
CA ILE A 116 -2.94 -7.14 11.81
C ILE A 116 -3.88 -6.31 12.70
N ARG A 117 -3.75 -4.98 12.65
CA ARG A 117 -4.63 -4.07 13.42
C ARG A 117 -5.76 -3.53 12.56
N TYR A 118 -5.40 -2.97 11.40
CA TYR A 118 -6.31 -2.31 10.46
C TYR A 118 -6.34 -3.05 9.14
N ILE A 119 -7.49 -3.01 8.47
CA ILE A 119 -7.74 -3.62 7.17
C ILE A 119 -7.95 -2.52 6.13
N GLY A 120 -7.18 -2.57 5.03
CA GLY A 120 -7.32 -1.63 3.95
C GLY A 120 -7.22 -2.27 2.58
N PHE A 121 -7.27 -1.44 1.57
CA PHE A 121 -7.01 -1.86 0.20
C PHE A 121 -6.35 -0.75 -0.62
N SER A 122 -5.71 -1.13 -1.72
CA SER A 122 -5.26 -0.21 -2.75
C SER A 122 -5.98 -0.50 -4.06
N ALA A 123 -6.38 0.54 -4.79
CA ALA A 123 -7.11 0.40 -6.03
C ALA A 123 -6.63 1.38 -7.10
N HIS A 124 -6.82 0.98 -8.37
CA HIS A 124 -6.59 1.81 -9.55
C HIS A 124 -7.85 1.93 -10.43
N SER A 125 -8.99 1.43 -9.96
CA SER A 125 -10.33 1.63 -10.52
C SER A 125 -11.19 2.34 -9.48
N ALA A 126 -11.80 3.47 -9.84
CA ALA A 126 -12.70 4.20 -8.95
C ALA A 126 -13.95 3.36 -8.65
N GLU A 127 -14.51 2.74 -9.69
CA GLU A 127 -15.69 1.89 -9.57
C GLU A 127 -15.47 0.72 -8.58
N ILE A 128 -14.36 -0.01 -8.73
CA ILE A 128 -14.02 -1.12 -7.82
C ILE A 128 -13.76 -0.62 -6.40
N ALA A 129 -13.08 0.52 -6.26
CA ALA A 129 -12.84 1.10 -4.94
C ALA A 129 -14.15 1.46 -4.22
N GLU A 130 -15.11 2.04 -4.94
CA GLU A 130 -16.41 2.41 -4.39
C GLU A 130 -17.24 1.17 -4.04
N GLN A 131 -17.24 0.14 -4.89
CA GLN A 131 -17.95 -1.13 -4.64
C GLN A 131 -17.35 -1.90 -3.44
N LEU A 132 -16.02 -1.93 -3.31
CA LEU A 132 -15.37 -2.54 -2.15
C LEU A 132 -15.81 -1.89 -0.84
N MET A 133 -15.84 -0.56 -0.80
CA MET A 133 -16.30 0.18 0.38
C MET A 133 -17.78 -0.05 0.69
N ASP A 134 -18.60 -0.47 -0.28
CA ASP A 134 -19.99 -0.86 -0.03
C ASP A 134 -20.13 -2.26 0.56
N GLN A 135 -19.19 -3.15 0.29
CA GLN A 135 -19.27 -4.56 0.68
C GLN A 135 -18.55 -4.88 2.00
N PHE A 136 -17.63 -4.02 2.44
CA PHE A 136 -16.86 -4.26 3.66
C PHE A 136 -16.45 -2.94 4.33
N ASP A 137 -16.40 -2.94 5.66
CA ASP A 137 -15.97 -1.78 6.46
C ASP A 137 -14.44 -1.74 6.55
N PHE A 138 -13.82 -1.15 5.55
CA PHE A 138 -12.37 -0.92 5.52
C PHE A 138 -11.95 0.24 6.39
N ASP A 139 -10.78 0.13 7.01
CA ASP A 139 -10.16 1.23 7.76
C ASP A 139 -9.47 2.25 6.84
N SER A 140 -8.99 1.84 5.67
CA SER A 140 -8.32 2.74 4.72
C SER A 140 -8.42 2.33 3.26
N VAL A 141 -8.34 3.33 2.39
CA VAL A 141 -8.17 3.18 0.94
C VAL A 141 -6.90 3.92 0.48
N LEU A 142 -6.01 3.22 -0.22
CA LEU A 142 -4.84 3.78 -0.89
C LEU A 142 -5.17 3.95 -2.38
N PHE A 143 -5.37 5.18 -2.82
CA PHE A 143 -5.83 5.52 -4.17
C PHE A 143 -5.01 6.64 -4.80
N PRO A 144 -4.85 6.70 -6.15
CA PRO A 144 -4.16 7.80 -6.80
C PRO A 144 -4.93 9.13 -6.62
N ILE A 145 -4.55 9.89 -5.61
CA ILE A 145 -5.13 11.20 -5.32
C ILE A 145 -4.04 12.25 -5.54
N ASN A 146 -4.12 12.94 -6.68
CA ASN A 146 -3.25 14.05 -7.04
C ASN A 146 -4.03 15.10 -7.84
N TRP A 147 -3.45 16.27 -8.00
CA TRP A 147 -4.09 17.40 -8.66
C TRP A 147 -4.63 17.07 -10.05
N VAL A 148 -3.82 16.43 -10.88
CA VAL A 148 -4.18 16.13 -12.28
C VAL A 148 -5.35 15.14 -12.32
N ASN A 149 -5.23 14.01 -11.63
CA ASN A 149 -6.28 13.00 -11.62
C ASN A 149 -7.59 13.56 -11.07
N TYR A 150 -7.52 14.32 -9.99
CA TYR A 150 -8.69 14.80 -9.27
C TYR A 150 -9.45 15.90 -10.04
N PHE A 151 -8.72 16.90 -10.56
CA PHE A 151 -9.34 18.09 -11.14
C PHE A 151 -9.42 18.09 -12.67
N GLN A 152 -8.53 17.37 -13.36
CA GLN A 152 -8.52 17.34 -14.83
C GLN A 152 -9.14 16.06 -15.39
N GLU A 153 -8.85 14.90 -14.78
CA GLU A 153 -9.31 13.61 -15.28
C GLU A 153 -10.61 13.14 -14.61
N ASN A 154 -11.12 13.86 -13.62
CA ASN A 154 -12.25 13.44 -12.80
C ASN A 154 -12.09 12.01 -12.23
N PHE A 155 -10.84 11.64 -11.92
CA PHE A 155 -10.49 10.31 -11.40
C PHE A 155 -10.18 10.40 -9.91
N GLY A 156 -11.11 9.92 -9.10
CA GLY A 156 -10.98 9.86 -7.66
C GLY A 156 -11.96 10.68 -6.82
N PRO A 157 -12.67 11.74 -7.32
CA PRO A 157 -13.61 12.48 -6.49
C PRO A 157 -14.67 11.61 -5.82
N GLY A 158 -15.23 10.62 -6.53
CA GLY A 158 -16.22 9.68 -6.00
C GLY A 158 -15.64 8.83 -4.87
N VAL A 159 -14.44 8.30 -5.07
CA VAL A 159 -13.72 7.50 -4.05
C VAL A 159 -13.46 8.32 -2.79
N VAL A 160 -13.01 9.57 -2.95
CA VAL A 160 -12.73 10.47 -1.82
C VAL A 160 -14.00 10.78 -1.05
N LYS A 161 -15.09 11.12 -1.75
CA LYS A 161 -16.39 11.40 -1.16
C LYS A 161 -16.95 10.19 -0.41
N LYS A 162 -16.96 9.02 -1.05
CA LYS A 162 -17.45 7.78 -0.42
C LYS A 162 -16.62 7.39 0.80
N ALA A 163 -15.31 7.51 0.72
CA ALA A 163 -14.44 7.24 1.87
C ALA A 163 -14.71 8.20 3.04
N GLU A 164 -15.01 9.47 2.77
CA GLU A 164 -15.42 10.44 3.79
C GLU A 164 -16.77 10.06 4.43
N GLU A 165 -17.77 9.74 3.63
CA GLU A 165 -19.10 9.33 4.10
C GLU A 165 -19.07 8.07 4.97
N LYS A 166 -18.15 7.15 4.67
CA LYS A 166 -17.97 5.89 5.41
C LYS A 166 -16.92 5.95 6.53
N GLY A 167 -16.25 7.08 6.73
CA GLY A 167 -15.18 7.21 7.73
C GLY A 167 -13.90 6.44 7.39
N VAL A 168 -13.68 6.09 6.12
CA VAL A 168 -12.51 5.36 5.62
C VAL A 168 -11.32 6.31 5.48
N GLY A 169 -10.18 5.97 6.06
CA GLY A 169 -8.94 6.73 5.94
C GLY A 169 -8.43 6.77 4.49
N ARG A 170 -8.06 7.95 4.00
CA ARG A 170 -7.61 8.17 2.62
C ARG A 170 -6.10 8.32 2.56
N LEU A 171 -5.44 7.45 1.82
CA LEU A 171 -4.00 7.48 1.58
C LEU A 171 -3.75 7.88 0.13
N ALA A 172 -3.10 9.03 -0.08
CA ALA A 172 -2.85 9.58 -1.40
C ALA A 172 -1.66 8.88 -2.07
N LEU A 173 -1.94 7.94 -2.98
CA LEU A 173 -0.92 7.32 -3.84
C LEU A 173 -0.58 8.28 -4.98
N LYS A 174 0.71 8.36 -5.32
CA LYS A 174 1.22 9.22 -6.41
C LYS A 174 0.83 10.70 -6.25
N ALA A 175 0.80 11.21 -5.02
CA ALA A 175 0.37 12.58 -4.73
C ALA A 175 1.18 13.65 -5.50
N MET A 176 2.45 13.37 -5.80
CA MET A 176 3.37 14.26 -6.54
C MET A 176 3.41 13.95 -8.04
N ALA A 177 2.43 13.25 -8.60
CA ALA A 177 2.37 12.98 -10.04
C ALA A 177 1.87 14.22 -10.80
N ARG A 178 2.64 14.63 -11.81
CA ARG A 178 2.29 15.67 -12.77
C ARG A 178 1.62 15.09 -14.02
N SER A 179 2.24 14.05 -14.61
CA SER A 179 1.74 13.42 -15.84
C SER A 179 2.32 12.01 -16.01
N LYS A 180 1.86 11.30 -17.02
CA LYS A 180 2.59 10.13 -17.55
C LYS A 180 3.89 10.59 -18.19
N TRP A 181 4.92 9.74 -18.16
CA TRP A 181 6.13 9.97 -18.94
C TRP A 181 5.78 9.99 -20.45
N ALA A 182 6.35 10.93 -21.18
CA ALA A 182 6.30 10.89 -22.63
C ALA A 182 7.03 9.63 -23.14
N GLU A 183 6.64 9.15 -24.31
CA GLU A 183 7.33 8.03 -24.97
C GLU A 183 8.80 8.42 -25.24
N GLY A 184 9.75 7.54 -24.88
CA GLY A 184 11.17 7.81 -25.02
C GLY A 184 11.79 8.82 -24.03
N ALA A 185 11.04 9.31 -23.05
CA ALA A 185 11.56 10.27 -22.07
C ALA A 185 12.75 9.72 -21.29
N ASP A 186 13.76 10.56 -21.06
CA ASP A 186 14.87 10.24 -20.16
C ASP A 186 14.40 10.21 -18.71
N ARG A 187 14.53 9.05 -18.07
CA ARG A 187 14.17 8.83 -16.66
C ARG A 187 15.37 8.69 -15.73
N SER A 188 16.56 9.01 -16.22
CA SER A 188 17.82 8.79 -15.48
C SER A 188 17.84 9.47 -14.11
N GLN A 189 17.24 10.65 -13.98
CA GLN A 189 17.11 11.37 -12.70
C GLN A 189 16.07 10.75 -11.76
N PHE A 190 15.10 10.03 -12.30
CA PHE A 190 13.99 9.43 -11.55
C PHE A 190 13.80 7.93 -11.88
N PRO A 191 14.83 7.09 -11.74
CA PRO A 191 14.82 5.73 -12.28
C PRO A 191 13.78 4.80 -11.63
N LYS A 192 13.24 5.19 -10.46
CA LYS A 192 12.21 4.46 -9.72
C LYS A 192 10.83 5.15 -9.76
N CYS A 193 10.67 6.20 -10.54
CA CYS A 193 9.42 6.94 -10.63
C CYS A 193 8.66 6.57 -11.92
N TRP A 194 7.45 6.13 -11.80
CA TRP A 194 6.62 5.67 -12.91
C TRP A 194 5.80 6.78 -13.57
N TYR A 195 5.92 7.99 -13.08
CA TYR A 195 5.25 9.19 -13.56
C TYR A 195 6.23 10.36 -13.56
N THR A 196 5.94 11.39 -14.34
CA THR A 196 6.67 12.65 -14.25
C THR A 196 6.29 13.34 -12.94
N PRO A 197 7.24 13.56 -12.02
CA PRO A 197 6.93 14.24 -10.76
C PRO A 197 6.66 15.73 -10.99
N VAL A 198 5.99 16.36 -10.03
CA VAL A 198 5.94 17.81 -9.92
C VAL A 198 7.36 18.30 -9.58
N GLU A 199 7.87 19.24 -10.35
CA GLU A 199 9.13 19.93 -10.09
C GLU A 199 8.85 21.18 -9.24
N ASN A 200 9.75 21.50 -8.33
CA ASN A 200 9.71 22.80 -7.65
C ASN A 200 10.11 23.87 -8.67
N GLU A 201 9.21 24.80 -8.95
CA GLU A 201 9.56 26.04 -9.64
C GLU A 201 10.24 27.02 -8.70
#